data_7e6c6ae31375ead9fb4c6cd16f9a542e
#
_entry.id   7e6c6ae31375ead9fb4c6cd16f9a542e
#
_cell.length_a   1.000
_cell.length_b   1.000
_cell.length_c   1.000
_cell.angle_alpha   90.00
_cell.angle_beta   90.00
_cell.angle_gamma   90.00
#
_symmetry.space_group_name_H-M   'P 1'
#
loop_
_entity.id
_entity.type
_entity.pdbx_description
1 polymer ?
#
loop_
_entity_poly.entity_id
_entity_poly.type
_entity_poly.pdbx_seq_one_letter_code
_entity_poly.pdbx_strand_id
1 'polypeptide(L)'
;MSKELAKTYDPKGLEDRLYQKWLDKGYFHATVNPNKKPFTIMMPPPNVTGQLHMGHALDNTMQDILCRFKRMEGYEVLWQPGTDHAAIATEVKVTNMLKEQGIDKDEIGREKFLELSLIHISEPTRRS
;
A
#
# COMPACT_ATOMS: atom_id res chain seq x y z
N MET A 1 -35.08 -14.81 12.59
CA MET A 1 -34.98 -13.42 13.10
C MET A 1 -34.23 -12.60 12.07
N SER A 2 -34.90 -11.72 11.35
CA SER A 2 -34.25 -10.76 10.46
C SER A 2 -33.48 -9.77 11.34
N LYS A 3 -32.14 -9.73 11.18
CA LYS A 3 -31.34 -8.68 11.82
C LYS A 3 -31.67 -7.36 11.11
N GLU A 4 -32.34 -6.48 11.81
CA GLU A 4 -32.57 -5.12 11.34
C GLU A 4 -31.21 -4.43 11.15
N LEU A 5 -30.98 -3.88 9.98
CA LEU A 5 -29.73 -3.14 9.70
C LEU A 5 -29.80 -1.79 10.41
N ALA A 6 -28.63 -1.32 10.90
CA ALA A 6 -28.51 0.01 11.47
C ALA A 6 -28.87 1.08 10.42
N LYS A 7 -29.53 2.17 10.82
CA LYS A 7 -29.94 3.25 9.92
C LYS A 7 -28.76 4.02 9.31
N THR A 8 -27.61 4.00 9.97
CA THR A 8 -26.37 4.68 9.54
C THR A 8 -25.23 3.68 9.50
N TYR A 9 -24.34 3.85 8.52
CA TYR A 9 -23.11 3.08 8.45
C TYR A 9 -22.14 3.53 9.54
N ASP A 10 -21.64 2.58 10.33
CA ASP A 10 -20.56 2.81 11.29
C ASP A 10 -19.34 1.97 10.87
N PRO A 11 -18.23 2.60 10.45
CA PRO A 11 -17.02 1.89 10.02
C PRO A 11 -16.27 1.24 11.19
N LYS A 12 -16.47 1.72 12.42
CA LYS A 12 -15.73 1.25 13.60
C LYS A 12 -15.86 -0.26 13.80
N GLY A 13 -14.73 -0.95 13.77
CA GLY A 13 -14.63 -2.39 13.94
C GLY A 13 -15.20 -3.24 12.79
N LEU A 14 -15.91 -2.64 11.83
CA LEU A 14 -16.38 -3.36 10.66
C LEU A 14 -15.28 -3.50 9.61
N GLU A 15 -14.57 -2.41 9.31
CA GLU A 15 -13.52 -2.39 8.29
C GLU A 15 -12.35 -3.28 8.71
N ASP A 16 -11.88 -3.18 9.95
CA ASP A 16 -10.81 -4.02 10.49
C ASP A 16 -11.18 -5.50 10.42
N ARG A 17 -12.42 -5.85 10.82
CA ARG A 17 -12.91 -7.22 10.78
C ARG A 17 -13.01 -7.78 9.36
N LEU A 18 -13.45 -6.95 8.41
CA LEU A 18 -13.52 -7.36 7.00
C LEU A 18 -12.13 -7.54 6.41
N TYR A 19 -11.23 -6.62 6.69
CA TYR A 19 -9.85 -6.69 6.22
C TYR A 19 -9.14 -7.93 6.78
N GLN A 20 -9.26 -8.18 8.09
CA GLN A 20 -8.71 -9.39 8.70
C GLN A 20 -9.27 -10.66 8.06
N LYS A 21 -10.59 -10.71 7.83
CA LYS A 21 -11.21 -11.83 7.12
C LYS A 21 -10.64 -12.05 5.72
N TRP A 22 -10.32 -10.99 5.00
CA TRP A 22 -9.72 -11.10 3.66
C TRP A 22 -8.30 -11.63 3.72
N LEU A 23 -7.52 -11.22 4.72
CA LEU A 23 -6.18 -11.75 4.97
C LEU A 23 -6.22 -13.24 5.33
N ASP A 24 -7.07 -13.61 6.28
CA ASP A 24 -7.25 -15.01 6.73
C ASP A 24 -7.68 -15.94 5.61
N LYS A 25 -8.46 -15.43 4.66
CA LYS A 25 -8.92 -16.17 3.48
C LYS A 25 -7.93 -16.13 2.31
N GLY A 26 -6.86 -15.37 2.40
CA GLY A 26 -5.88 -15.25 1.34
C GLY A 26 -6.41 -14.64 0.04
N TYR A 27 -7.44 -13.78 0.10
CA TYR A 27 -8.08 -13.24 -1.11
C TYR A 27 -7.17 -12.37 -1.97
N PHE A 28 -6.09 -11.87 -1.42
CA PHE A 28 -5.09 -11.10 -2.16
C PHE A 28 -4.01 -11.98 -2.80
N HIS A 29 -3.98 -13.27 -2.46
CA HIS A 29 -2.99 -14.20 -2.96
C HIS A 29 -3.43 -14.73 -4.32
N ALA A 30 -2.51 -14.76 -5.27
CA ALA A 30 -2.71 -15.40 -6.56
C ALA A 30 -1.76 -16.60 -6.68
N THR A 31 -2.24 -17.66 -7.27
CA THR A 31 -1.46 -18.89 -7.50
C THR A 31 -1.45 -19.25 -8.97
N VAL A 32 -0.44 -19.98 -9.41
CA VAL A 32 -0.42 -20.51 -10.77
C VAL A 32 -1.49 -21.61 -10.88
N ASN A 33 -2.58 -21.31 -11.59
CA ASN A 33 -3.68 -22.23 -11.79
C ASN A 33 -3.93 -22.47 -13.28
N PRO A 34 -3.57 -23.63 -13.84
CA PRO A 34 -3.73 -23.90 -15.26
C PRO A 34 -5.20 -23.98 -15.72
N ASN A 35 -6.14 -24.15 -14.78
CA ASN A 35 -7.57 -24.25 -15.07
C ASN A 35 -8.31 -22.91 -15.06
N LYS A 36 -7.62 -21.83 -14.71
CA LYS A 36 -8.19 -20.47 -14.70
C LYS A 36 -7.42 -19.54 -15.62
N LYS A 37 -8.15 -18.63 -16.25
CA LYS A 37 -7.52 -17.57 -17.02
C LYS A 37 -6.84 -16.58 -16.07
N PRO A 38 -5.58 -16.20 -16.29
CA PRO A 38 -4.92 -15.18 -15.49
C PRO A 38 -5.42 -13.78 -15.85
N PHE A 39 -5.50 -12.92 -14.83
CA PHE A 39 -5.73 -11.48 -14.99
C PHE A 39 -4.83 -10.73 -14.02
N THR A 40 -3.96 -9.87 -14.53
CA THR A 40 -2.97 -9.17 -13.72
C THR A 40 -3.06 -7.66 -13.96
N ILE A 41 -3.12 -6.90 -12.88
CA ILE A 41 -2.91 -5.45 -12.88
C ILE A 41 -1.68 -5.16 -12.02
N MET A 42 -0.74 -4.41 -12.59
CA MET A 42 0.35 -3.82 -11.82
C MET A 42 -0.10 -2.43 -11.36
N MET A 43 -0.13 -2.24 -10.05
CA MET A 43 -0.47 -0.96 -9.46
C MET A 43 0.63 0.06 -9.77
N PRO A 44 0.32 1.28 -10.25
CA PRO A 44 1.30 2.34 -10.37
C PRO A 44 1.96 2.59 -9.01
N PRO A 45 3.30 2.51 -8.91
CA PRO A 45 3.97 2.57 -7.62
C PRO A 45 3.96 4.00 -7.08
N PRO A 46 3.34 4.27 -5.92
CA PRO A 46 3.43 5.57 -5.29
C PRO A 46 4.85 5.82 -4.75
N ASN A 47 5.27 7.10 -4.77
CA ASN A 47 6.49 7.51 -4.12
C ASN A 47 6.40 7.32 -2.60
N VAL A 48 7.47 6.79 -1.98
CA VAL A 48 7.53 6.55 -0.52
C VAL A 48 7.69 7.80 0.33
N THR A 49 7.71 8.98 -0.29
CA THR A 49 8.05 10.27 0.35
C THR A 49 6.85 11.03 0.91
N GLY A 50 5.63 10.56 0.71
CA GLY A 50 4.43 11.27 1.12
C GLY A 50 3.28 10.37 1.56
N GLN A 51 2.24 10.99 2.10
CA GLN A 51 0.99 10.29 2.40
C GLN A 51 0.19 10.08 1.11
N LEU A 52 -0.56 8.97 1.08
CA LEU A 52 -1.52 8.72 0.01
C LEU A 52 -2.62 9.79 0.05
N HIS A 53 -3.11 10.20 -1.11
CA HIS A 53 -4.14 11.22 -1.25
C HIS A 53 -5.28 10.73 -2.17
N MET A 54 -6.31 11.56 -2.33
CA MET A 54 -7.50 11.21 -3.11
C MET A 54 -7.22 10.75 -4.54
N GLY A 55 -6.14 11.26 -5.17
CA GLY A 55 -5.73 10.80 -6.50
C GLY A 55 -5.32 9.32 -6.50
N HIS A 56 -4.57 8.89 -5.49
CA HIS A 56 -4.24 7.46 -5.31
C HIS A 56 -5.49 6.62 -5.02
N ALA A 57 -6.42 7.15 -4.21
CA ALA A 57 -7.68 6.45 -3.92
C ALA A 57 -8.51 6.24 -5.19
N LEU A 58 -8.62 7.25 -6.04
CA LEU A 58 -9.35 7.16 -7.31
C LEU A 58 -8.73 6.11 -8.24
N ASP A 59 -7.43 6.18 -8.46
CA ASP A 59 -6.71 5.25 -9.33
C ASP A 59 -6.84 3.81 -8.81
N ASN A 60 -6.57 3.59 -7.54
CA ASN A 60 -6.65 2.26 -6.93
C ASN A 60 -8.08 1.71 -6.89
N THR A 61 -9.10 2.56 -6.72
CA THR A 61 -10.50 2.12 -6.71
C THR A 61 -10.90 1.55 -8.06
N MET A 62 -10.49 2.16 -9.16
CA MET A 62 -10.78 1.63 -10.50
C MET A 62 -10.15 0.25 -10.71
N GLN A 63 -8.91 0.08 -10.28
CA GLN A 63 -8.18 -1.19 -10.37
C GLN A 63 -8.82 -2.26 -9.47
N ASP A 64 -9.21 -1.90 -8.24
CA ASP A 64 -9.88 -2.80 -7.29
C ASP A 64 -11.20 -3.32 -7.85
N ILE A 65 -12.02 -2.44 -8.44
CA ILE A 65 -13.28 -2.81 -9.09
C ILE A 65 -13.03 -3.85 -10.19
N LEU A 66 -12.05 -3.63 -11.06
CA LEU A 66 -11.73 -4.56 -12.14
C LEU A 66 -11.23 -5.90 -11.59
N CYS A 67 -10.35 -5.88 -10.59
CA CYS A 67 -9.85 -7.10 -9.95
C CYS A 67 -10.98 -7.91 -9.30
N ARG A 68 -11.89 -7.25 -8.58
CA ARG A 68 -13.06 -7.90 -7.96
C ARG A 68 -13.99 -8.48 -9.01
N PHE A 69 -14.28 -7.72 -10.06
CA PHE A 69 -15.12 -8.17 -11.16
C PHE A 69 -14.53 -9.42 -11.84
N LYS A 70 -13.24 -9.42 -12.13
CA LYS A 70 -12.58 -10.58 -12.75
C LYS A 70 -12.54 -11.80 -11.84
N ARG A 71 -12.41 -11.63 -10.53
CA ARG A 71 -12.55 -12.74 -9.57
C ARG A 71 -13.95 -13.34 -9.60
N MET A 72 -14.99 -12.51 -9.70
CA MET A 72 -16.37 -12.97 -9.81
C MET A 72 -16.62 -13.75 -11.12
N GLU A 73 -15.91 -13.39 -12.21
CA GLU A 73 -15.94 -14.13 -13.47
C GLU A 73 -15.11 -15.44 -13.42
N GLY A 74 -14.43 -15.74 -12.30
CA GLY A 74 -13.66 -16.97 -12.14
C GLY A 74 -12.22 -16.91 -12.59
N TYR A 75 -11.68 -15.73 -12.91
CA TYR A 75 -10.26 -15.56 -13.25
C TYR A 75 -9.36 -15.74 -12.02
N GLU A 76 -8.13 -16.14 -12.25
CA GLU A 76 -7.06 -16.03 -11.26
C GLU A 76 -6.47 -14.63 -11.33
N VAL A 77 -6.67 -13.83 -10.28
CA VAL A 77 -6.40 -12.40 -10.30
C VAL A 77 -5.21 -12.05 -9.43
N LEU A 78 -4.21 -11.44 -10.03
CA LEU A 78 -3.09 -10.82 -9.33
C LEU A 78 -3.19 -9.30 -9.45
N TRP A 79 -3.36 -8.63 -8.32
CA TRP A 79 -3.21 -7.18 -8.21
C TRP A 79 -1.90 -6.91 -7.50
N GLN A 80 -0.87 -6.57 -8.28
CA GLN A 80 0.50 -6.47 -7.81
C GLN A 80 0.81 -5.05 -7.31
N PRO A 81 0.99 -4.85 -6.01
CA PRO A 81 1.45 -3.57 -5.47
C PRO A 81 2.95 -3.38 -5.66
N GLY A 82 3.37 -2.13 -5.62
CA GLY A 82 4.77 -1.74 -5.62
C GLY A 82 4.93 -0.36 -5.01
N THR A 83 6.17 0.06 -4.79
CA THR A 83 6.53 1.40 -4.34
C THR A 83 7.65 1.94 -5.20
N ASP A 84 7.62 3.26 -5.47
CA ASP A 84 8.71 3.94 -6.17
C ASP A 84 9.70 4.53 -5.16
N HIS A 85 10.93 4.09 -5.27
CA HIS A 85 12.05 4.55 -4.46
C HIS A 85 12.69 5.80 -5.09
N ALA A 86 11.90 6.83 -5.41
CA ALA A 86 12.36 8.08 -6.00
C ALA A 86 13.58 8.64 -5.24
N ALA A 87 14.78 8.29 -5.69
CA ALA A 87 16.04 8.52 -4.96
C ALA A 87 16.24 9.99 -4.58
N ILE A 88 15.98 10.91 -5.51
CA ILE A 88 16.14 12.36 -5.28
C ILE A 88 15.17 12.84 -4.19
N ALA A 89 13.91 12.47 -4.27
CA ALA A 89 12.89 12.90 -3.30
C ALA A 89 13.15 12.31 -1.91
N THR A 90 13.61 11.07 -1.82
CA THR A 90 13.99 10.41 -0.57
C THR A 90 15.23 11.09 0.04
N GLU A 91 16.25 11.38 -0.78
CA GLU A 91 17.45 12.09 -0.34
C GLU A 91 17.13 13.47 0.24
N VAL A 92 16.31 14.26 -0.45
CA VAL A 92 15.86 15.57 0.04
C VAL A 92 15.15 15.46 1.38
N LYS A 93 14.26 14.49 1.53
CA LYS A 93 13.50 14.28 2.77
C LYS A 93 14.42 13.89 3.94
N VAL A 94 15.32 12.94 3.74
CA VAL A 94 16.29 12.51 4.76
C VAL A 94 17.23 13.65 5.12
N THR A 95 17.73 14.40 4.14
CA THR A 95 18.59 15.57 4.37
C THR A 95 17.88 16.64 5.20
N ASN A 96 16.62 16.94 4.91
CA ASN A 96 15.84 17.91 5.68
C ASN A 96 15.62 17.44 7.12
N MET A 97 15.31 16.16 7.31
CA MET A 97 15.15 15.57 8.64
C MET A 97 16.45 15.64 9.47
N LEU A 98 17.59 15.36 8.85
CA LEU A 98 18.90 15.49 9.50
C LEU A 98 19.20 16.94 9.89
N LYS A 99 18.91 17.90 9.01
CA LYS A 99 19.07 19.34 9.31
C LYS A 99 18.20 19.77 10.48
N GLU A 100 16.95 19.30 10.58
CA GLU A 100 16.07 19.57 11.73
C GLU A 100 16.65 19.01 13.05
N GLN A 101 17.42 17.94 12.97
CA GLN A 101 18.14 17.35 14.11
C GLN A 101 19.52 17.99 14.36
N GLY A 102 19.92 18.98 13.55
CA GLY A 102 21.23 19.64 13.65
C GLY A 102 22.40 18.76 13.20
N ILE A 103 22.13 17.74 12.39
CA ILE A 103 23.13 16.80 11.89
C ILE A 103 23.43 17.11 10.42
N ASP A 104 24.71 17.23 10.05
CA ASP A 104 25.12 17.35 8.66
C ASP A 104 25.15 15.95 8.01
N LYS A 105 24.59 15.88 6.80
CA LYS A 105 24.55 14.63 6.04
C LYS A 105 25.95 14.06 5.76
N ASP A 106 26.95 14.94 5.58
CA ASP A 106 28.33 14.55 5.28
C ASP A 106 29.08 14.00 6.51
N GLU A 107 28.59 14.33 7.71
CA GLU A 107 29.19 13.84 8.98
C GLU A 107 28.76 12.40 9.31
N ILE A 108 27.58 11.97 8.89
CA ILE A 108 27.08 10.63 9.24
C ILE A 108 27.60 9.53 8.33
N GLY A 109 28.16 9.89 7.18
CA GLY A 109 28.66 8.93 6.19
C GLY A 109 27.57 8.19 5.41
N ARG A 110 27.98 7.58 4.29
CA ARG A 110 27.09 6.95 3.34
C ARG A 110 26.25 5.81 3.91
N GLU A 111 26.85 4.94 4.72
CA GLU A 111 26.17 3.75 5.24
C GLU A 111 25.00 4.13 6.13
N LYS A 112 25.22 5.05 7.06
CA LYS A 112 24.18 5.52 7.97
C LYS A 112 23.08 6.33 7.25
N PHE A 113 23.46 7.09 6.23
CA PHE A 113 22.51 7.78 5.37
C PHE A 113 21.61 6.80 4.61
N LEU A 114 22.17 5.71 4.07
CA LEU A 114 21.41 4.66 3.40
C LEU A 114 20.47 3.93 4.36
N GLU A 115 20.90 3.64 5.58
CA GLU A 115 20.07 3.03 6.61
C GLU A 115 18.84 3.90 6.92
N LEU A 116 19.02 5.20 7.10
CA LEU A 116 17.91 6.15 7.30
C LEU A 116 16.99 6.24 6.09
N SER A 117 17.53 6.17 4.88
CA SER A 117 16.74 6.13 3.65
C SER A 117 15.91 4.86 3.56
N LEU A 118 16.46 3.70 3.91
CA LEU A 118 15.78 2.41 3.91
C LEU A 118 14.67 2.34 4.96
N ILE A 119 14.86 2.92 6.14
CA ILE A 119 13.81 3.00 7.17
C ILE A 119 12.61 3.80 6.65
N HIS A 120 12.82 4.89 5.94
CA HIS A 120 11.73 5.66 5.32
C HIS A 120 11.02 4.92 4.19
N ILE A 121 11.70 4.02 3.52
CA ILE A 121 11.14 3.20 2.44
C ILE A 121 10.32 2.03 2.99
N SER A 122 10.82 1.37 4.03
CA SER A 122 10.23 0.13 4.55
C SER A 122 9.15 0.34 5.61
N GLU A 123 9.08 1.51 6.26
CA GLU A 123 8.10 1.79 7.32
C GLU A 123 7.38 3.15 7.19
N PRO A 124 6.74 3.47 6.05
CA PRO A 124 6.08 4.76 5.85
C PRO A 124 4.84 4.97 6.76
N THR A 125 4.32 3.90 7.37
CA THR A 125 3.05 3.91 8.11
C THR A 125 3.19 3.82 9.62
N ARG A 126 4.40 3.71 10.17
CA ARG A 126 4.60 3.48 11.62
C ARG A 126 4.58 4.75 12.49
N ARG A 127 4.13 5.87 11.94
CA ARG A 127 3.93 7.13 12.69
C ARG A 127 2.50 7.62 12.53
N SER A 128 1.64 7.09 13.32
CA SER A 128 0.39 7.73 13.75
C SER A 128 0.25 7.57 15.25
#